data_e78f740930eb97e47913e7478d7c0e74
#
_entry.id   e78f740930eb97e47913e7478d7c0e74
#
_cell.length_a   1.000
_cell.length_b   1.000
_cell.length_c   1.000
_cell.angle_alpha   90.00
_cell.angle_beta   90.00
_cell.angle_gamma   90.00
#
_symmetry.space_group_name_H-M   'P 1'
#
loop_
_entity.id
_entity.type
_entity.pdbx_description
1 polymer ?
#
loop_
_entity_poly.entity_id
_entity_poly.type
_entity_poly.pdbx_seq_one_letter_code
_entity_poly.pdbx_strand_id
1 'polypeptide(L)'
;VGSEMCIRDRFDPIALQHDTAYIGAMLFVIPGFPLITGGLDMAKIDFPSGVQRLTYVLCIILMATLAGWMVASIVHLNPQGFEPLGLNPVINCLLRMLFAFIGVWGFSVMFNSPQRMCLVAATIGAITDTLRLEIVDLGVPAEAGAFIGAFLAGLLASAWRSAVRHGLLAPHLGYPRICLTVPSIVIMVPGLYMYQAMFHLGQFDTLNAV
;
A
#
# COMPACT_ATOMS: atom_id res chain seq x y z
N VAL A 1 -5.82 0.66 -19.03
CA VAL A 1 -5.46 2.07 -18.86
C VAL A 1 -6.11 2.93 -19.92
N GLY A 2 -5.96 2.64 -21.22
CA GLY A 2 -6.58 3.44 -22.28
C GLY A 2 -8.11 3.39 -22.31
N SER A 3 -8.73 2.23 -22.04
CA SER A 3 -10.18 2.08 -22.02
C SER A 3 -10.83 2.77 -20.81
N GLU A 4 -10.18 2.75 -19.65
CA GLU A 4 -10.65 3.43 -18.45
C GLU A 4 -10.57 4.95 -18.57
N MET A 5 -9.56 5.47 -19.27
CA MET A 5 -9.41 6.89 -19.58
C MET A 5 -10.54 7.38 -20.47
N CYS A 6 -10.91 6.64 -21.53
CA CYS A 6 -12.02 6.99 -22.41
C CYS A 6 -13.39 6.93 -21.69
N ILE A 7 -13.56 6.04 -20.73
CA ILE A 7 -14.78 5.95 -19.92
C ILE A 7 -14.84 7.14 -18.96
N ARG A 8 -13.73 7.50 -18.33
CA ARG A 8 -13.62 8.66 -17.43
C ARG A 8 -13.99 9.96 -18.11
N ASP A 9 -13.43 10.20 -19.29
CA ASP A 9 -13.64 11.44 -20.06
C ASP A 9 -15.09 11.62 -20.54
N ARG A 10 -15.86 10.55 -20.59
CA ARG A 10 -17.21 10.56 -21.14
C ARG A 10 -18.33 10.61 -20.10
N PHE A 11 -18.09 10.13 -18.90
CA PHE A 11 -19.17 9.89 -17.92
C PHE A 11 -19.08 10.72 -16.63
N ASP A 12 -17.92 11.31 -16.31
CA ASP A 12 -17.79 12.02 -15.05
C ASP A 12 -16.89 13.26 -15.14
N PRO A 13 -17.46 14.49 -15.18
CA PRO A 13 -16.68 15.72 -15.20
C PRO A 13 -15.87 15.93 -13.90
N ILE A 14 -16.25 15.30 -12.79
CA ILE A 14 -15.50 15.35 -11.51
C ILE A 14 -14.25 14.49 -11.60
N ALA A 15 -14.31 13.34 -12.28
CA ALA A 15 -13.18 12.47 -12.48
C ALA A 15 -12.08 13.09 -13.38
N LEU A 16 -12.43 14.08 -14.22
CA LEU A 16 -11.47 14.85 -15.03
C LEU A 16 -10.57 15.76 -14.18
N GLN A 17 -11.00 16.13 -12.99
CA GLN A 17 -10.22 16.99 -12.07
C GLN A 17 -9.24 16.22 -11.19
N HIS A 18 -9.39 14.89 -11.10
CA HIS A 18 -8.61 14.06 -10.18
C HIS A 18 -7.94 12.89 -10.92
N ASP A 19 -6.64 12.97 -11.09
CA ASP A 19 -5.83 11.90 -11.71
C ASP A 19 -5.60 10.68 -10.79
N THR A 20 -6.47 10.52 -9.79
CA THR A 20 -6.37 9.53 -8.72
C THR A 20 -6.42 8.10 -9.24
N ALA A 21 -7.26 7.84 -10.27
CA ALA A 21 -7.38 6.50 -10.85
C ALA A 21 -6.09 6.06 -11.56
N TYR A 22 -5.41 6.99 -12.26
CA TYR A 22 -4.13 6.72 -12.88
C TYR A 22 -3.06 6.37 -11.86
N ILE A 23 -2.95 7.17 -10.79
CA ILE A 23 -2.02 6.93 -9.70
C ILE A 23 -2.32 5.57 -9.03
N GLY A 24 -3.59 5.26 -8.75
CA GLY A 24 -4.00 3.98 -8.22
C GLY A 24 -3.59 2.79 -9.08
N ALA A 25 -3.72 2.90 -10.40
CA ALA A 25 -3.27 1.88 -11.33
C ALA A 25 -1.75 1.70 -11.32
N MET A 26 -0.99 2.80 -11.21
CA MET A 26 0.48 2.76 -11.11
C MET A 26 0.95 2.12 -9.81
N LEU A 27 0.28 2.38 -8.69
CA LEU A 27 0.61 1.79 -7.39
C LEU A 27 0.50 0.25 -7.40
N PHE A 28 -0.38 -0.30 -8.21
CA PHE A 28 -0.55 -1.75 -8.35
C PHE A 28 0.64 -2.45 -9.00
N VAL A 29 1.45 -1.73 -9.78
CA VAL A 29 2.65 -2.26 -10.45
C VAL A 29 3.83 -2.34 -9.47
N ILE A 30 3.81 -1.57 -8.37
CA ILE A 30 4.89 -1.56 -7.39
C ILE A 30 4.95 -2.88 -6.64
N PRO A 31 6.07 -3.61 -6.68
CA PRO A 31 6.19 -4.94 -6.11
C PRO A 31 6.39 -4.89 -4.58
N GLY A 32 5.33 -4.56 -3.84
CA GLY A 32 5.38 -4.43 -2.38
C GLY A 32 5.75 -5.73 -1.66
N PHE A 33 5.28 -6.88 -2.15
CA PHE A 33 5.61 -8.17 -1.53
C PHE A 33 7.11 -8.52 -1.60
N PRO A 34 7.78 -8.44 -2.76
CA PRO A 34 9.23 -8.63 -2.82
C PRO A 34 10.02 -7.61 -2.00
N LEU A 35 9.53 -6.37 -1.87
CA LEU A 35 10.15 -5.34 -1.04
C LEU A 35 10.17 -5.77 0.44
N ILE A 36 9.03 -6.19 0.97
CA ILE A 36 8.91 -6.63 2.37
C ILE A 36 9.73 -7.90 2.61
N THR A 37 9.64 -8.89 1.71
CA THR A 37 10.38 -10.15 1.86
C THR A 37 11.88 -9.95 1.72
N GLY A 38 12.34 -9.06 0.84
CA GLY A 38 13.75 -8.67 0.75
C GLY A 38 14.26 -8.01 2.03
N GLY A 39 13.48 -7.11 2.62
CA GLY A 39 13.78 -6.53 3.94
C GLY A 39 13.82 -7.57 5.06
N LEU A 40 12.92 -8.54 5.06
CA LEU A 40 12.93 -9.64 6.03
C LEU A 40 14.15 -10.56 5.88
N ASP A 41 14.59 -10.84 4.66
CA ASP A 41 15.80 -11.63 4.41
C ASP A 41 17.05 -10.87 4.91
N MET A 42 17.12 -9.56 4.68
CA MET A 42 18.18 -8.71 5.24
C MET A 42 18.18 -8.75 6.78
N ALA A 43 17.02 -8.67 7.40
CA ALA A 43 16.89 -8.73 8.87
C ALA A 43 17.27 -10.11 9.46
N LYS A 44 17.18 -11.17 8.64
CA LYS A 44 17.64 -12.53 9.01
C LYS A 44 19.10 -12.80 8.67
N ILE A 45 19.83 -11.78 8.24
CA ILE A 45 21.27 -11.87 7.85
C ILE A 45 21.47 -12.72 6.57
N ASP A 46 20.43 -12.97 5.78
CA ASP A 46 20.55 -13.57 4.43
C ASP A 46 20.73 -12.44 3.40
N PHE A 47 21.91 -11.82 3.42
CA PHE A 47 22.23 -10.70 2.54
C PHE A 47 22.16 -11.03 1.05
N PRO A 48 22.66 -12.20 0.55
CA PRO A 48 22.59 -12.51 -0.87
C PRO A 48 21.16 -12.51 -1.40
N SER A 49 20.23 -13.19 -0.71
CA SER A 49 18.81 -13.24 -1.09
C SER A 49 18.13 -11.87 -0.94
N GLY A 50 18.41 -11.16 0.16
CA GLY A 50 17.85 -9.86 0.42
C GLY A 50 18.26 -8.80 -0.61
N VAL A 51 19.56 -8.70 -0.92
CA VAL A 51 20.08 -7.74 -1.92
C VAL A 51 19.54 -8.07 -3.31
N GLN A 52 19.49 -9.33 -3.70
CA GLN A 52 18.95 -9.73 -5.00
C GLN A 52 17.49 -9.31 -5.17
N ARG A 53 16.65 -9.54 -4.16
CA ARG A 53 15.23 -9.14 -4.18
C ARG A 53 15.06 -7.63 -4.19
N LEU A 54 15.81 -6.91 -3.36
CA LEU A 54 15.75 -5.44 -3.31
C LEU A 54 16.23 -4.82 -4.63
N THR A 55 17.27 -5.33 -5.25
CA THR A 55 17.72 -4.88 -6.57
C THR A 55 16.67 -5.12 -7.65
N TYR A 56 16.02 -6.28 -7.64
CA TYR A 56 14.92 -6.59 -8.55
C TYR A 56 13.75 -5.60 -8.37
N VAL A 57 13.35 -5.34 -7.12
CA VAL A 57 12.30 -4.38 -6.79
C VAL A 57 12.67 -2.97 -7.27
N LEU A 58 13.90 -2.54 -7.03
CA LEU A 58 14.40 -1.23 -7.46
C LEU A 58 14.32 -1.08 -8.98
N CYS A 59 14.75 -2.10 -9.74
CA CYS A 59 14.65 -2.07 -11.20
C CYS A 59 13.20 -1.96 -11.68
N ILE A 60 12.26 -2.70 -11.08
CA ILE A 60 10.84 -2.61 -11.44
C ILE A 60 10.28 -1.22 -11.13
N ILE A 61 10.56 -0.69 -9.93
CA ILE A 61 10.08 0.64 -9.53
C ILE A 61 10.61 1.70 -10.51
N LEU A 62 11.91 1.69 -10.82
CA LEU A 62 12.50 2.64 -11.75
C LEU A 62 11.84 2.58 -13.14
N MET A 63 11.65 1.39 -13.68
CA MET A 63 11.04 1.23 -15.00
C MET A 63 9.57 1.62 -15.00
N ALA A 64 8.80 1.21 -13.99
CA ALA A 64 7.38 1.53 -13.86
C ALA A 64 7.16 3.04 -13.68
N THR A 65 7.94 3.68 -12.81
CA THR A 65 7.83 5.12 -12.55
C THR A 65 8.28 5.96 -13.73
N LEU A 66 9.35 5.57 -14.45
CA LEU A 66 9.75 6.23 -15.69
C LEU A 66 8.67 6.12 -16.77
N ALA A 67 8.12 4.94 -16.99
CA ALA A 67 7.03 4.74 -17.93
C ALA A 67 5.79 5.57 -17.54
N GLY A 68 5.43 5.57 -16.25
CA GLY A 68 4.34 6.36 -15.72
C GLY A 68 4.56 7.86 -15.91
N TRP A 69 5.76 8.35 -15.61
CA TRP A 69 6.11 9.75 -15.85
C TRP A 69 6.04 10.14 -17.32
N MET A 70 6.56 9.32 -18.22
CA MET A 70 6.48 9.57 -19.67
C MET A 70 5.03 9.69 -20.14
N VAL A 71 4.16 8.76 -19.74
CA VAL A 71 2.74 8.79 -20.10
C VAL A 71 2.04 10.01 -19.49
N ALA A 72 2.29 10.31 -18.21
CA ALA A 72 1.74 11.48 -17.54
C ALA A 72 2.15 12.80 -18.24
N SER A 73 3.41 12.88 -18.69
CA SER A 73 3.92 14.06 -19.43
C SER A 73 3.27 14.22 -20.82
N ILE A 74 3.02 13.12 -21.53
CA ILE A 74 2.37 13.15 -22.85
C ILE A 74 0.89 13.55 -22.74
N VAL A 75 0.20 13.08 -21.69
CA VAL A 75 -1.23 13.31 -21.50
C VAL A 75 -1.51 14.55 -20.63
N HIS A 76 -0.47 15.26 -20.19
CA HIS A 76 -0.53 16.44 -19.31
C HIS A 76 -1.31 16.17 -18.00
N LEU A 77 -1.13 14.98 -17.40
CA LEU A 77 -1.71 14.63 -16.12
C LEU A 77 -0.94 15.32 -14.99
N ASN A 78 -1.66 15.91 -14.04
CA ASN A 78 -1.07 16.59 -12.90
C ASN A 78 -1.31 15.77 -11.62
N PRO A 79 -0.29 15.04 -11.09
CA PRO A 79 -0.49 14.11 -9.96
C PRO A 79 -0.65 14.79 -8.60
N GLN A 80 -0.79 16.11 -8.53
CA GLN A 80 -0.74 16.89 -7.29
C GLN A 80 -2.12 17.17 -6.65
N GLY A 81 -3.21 16.64 -7.18
CA GLY A 81 -4.55 17.06 -6.80
C GLY A 81 -5.29 16.12 -5.84
N PHE A 82 -4.75 15.81 -4.66
CA PHE A 82 -5.55 15.18 -3.60
C PHE A 82 -6.20 16.25 -2.73
N GLU A 83 -7.32 16.80 -3.18
CA GLU A 83 -8.12 17.68 -2.32
C GLU A 83 -8.83 16.85 -1.23
N PRO A 84 -8.82 17.33 0.03
CA PRO A 84 -9.57 16.68 1.10
C PRO A 84 -11.06 16.70 0.76
N LEU A 85 -11.73 15.55 0.85
CA LEU A 85 -13.16 15.39 0.53
C LEU A 85 -14.10 16.24 1.41
N GLY A 86 -13.60 16.96 2.42
CA GLY A 86 -14.43 17.77 3.30
C GLY A 86 -15.48 16.99 4.12
N LEU A 87 -15.30 15.66 4.22
CA LEU A 87 -16.20 14.77 4.95
C LEU A 87 -16.02 14.88 6.46
N ASN A 88 -17.09 14.55 7.19
CA ASN A 88 -17.01 14.41 8.64
C ASN A 88 -15.90 13.41 9.04
N PRO A 89 -15.04 13.71 10.04
CA PRO A 89 -13.88 12.85 10.38
C PRO A 89 -14.27 11.40 10.69
N VAL A 90 -15.43 11.17 11.28
CA VAL A 90 -15.93 9.82 11.57
C VAL A 90 -16.25 9.05 10.27
N ILE A 91 -16.88 9.70 9.31
CA ILE A 91 -17.21 9.10 8.01
C ILE A 91 -15.93 8.80 7.25
N ASN A 92 -14.96 9.71 7.27
CA ASN A 92 -13.66 9.52 6.63
C ASN A 92 -12.91 8.31 7.21
N CYS A 93 -12.88 8.18 8.54
CA CYS A 93 -12.26 7.03 9.22
C CYS A 93 -12.94 5.70 8.84
N LEU A 94 -14.29 5.67 8.79
CA LEU A 94 -15.04 4.47 8.37
C LEU A 94 -14.77 4.10 6.92
N LEU A 95 -14.72 5.06 6.02
CA LEU A 95 -14.40 4.83 4.61
C LEU A 95 -12.96 4.32 4.46
N ARG A 96 -11.99 4.92 5.15
CA ARG A 96 -10.59 4.45 5.17
C ARG A 96 -10.52 2.99 5.62
N MET A 97 -11.20 2.65 6.70
CA MET A 97 -11.24 1.29 7.23
C MET A 97 -11.87 0.30 6.23
N LEU A 98 -12.96 0.68 5.58
CA LEU A 98 -13.63 -0.14 4.57
C LEU A 98 -12.74 -0.39 3.36
N PHE A 99 -12.13 0.66 2.79
CA PHE A 99 -11.26 0.53 1.62
C PHE A 99 -9.96 -0.18 1.95
N ALA A 100 -9.37 0.04 3.13
CA ALA A 100 -8.21 -0.71 3.60
C ALA A 100 -8.54 -2.19 3.75
N PHE A 101 -9.72 -2.53 4.29
CA PHE A 101 -10.17 -3.92 4.38
C PHE A 101 -10.26 -4.59 3.01
N ILE A 102 -10.93 -3.95 2.05
CA ILE A 102 -11.07 -4.46 0.68
C ILE A 102 -9.71 -4.60 0.01
N GLY A 103 -8.83 -3.61 0.16
CA GLY A 103 -7.48 -3.61 -0.41
C GLY A 103 -6.62 -4.77 0.13
N VAL A 104 -6.56 -4.95 1.44
CA VAL A 104 -5.79 -6.05 2.06
C VAL A 104 -6.38 -7.40 1.72
N TRP A 105 -7.71 -7.51 1.68
CA TRP A 105 -8.37 -8.74 1.24
C TRP A 105 -8.01 -9.09 -0.20
N GLY A 106 -8.06 -8.11 -1.11
CA GLY A 106 -7.67 -8.27 -2.50
C GLY A 106 -6.20 -8.72 -2.65
N PHE A 107 -5.26 -8.10 -1.94
CA PHE A 107 -3.86 -8.53 -1.92
C PHE A 107 -3.70 -9.95 -1.38
N SER A 108 -4.43 -10.31 -0.32
CA SER A 108 -4.38 -11.67 0.24
C SER A 108 -4.89 -12.72 -0.75
N VAL A 109 -5.94 -12.40 -1.52
CA VAL A 109 -6.44 -13.27 -2.60
C VAL A 109 -5.42 -13.40 -3.72
N MET A 110 -4.78 -12.29 -4.11
CA MET A 110 -3.68 -12.29 -5.10
C MET A 110 -2.52 -13.22 -4.69
N PHE A 111 -2.24 -13.31 -3.39
CA PHE A 111 -1.22 -14.22 -2.85
C PHE A 111 -1.73 -15.66 -2.70
N ASN A 112 -2.86 -15.99 -3.32
CA ASN A 112 -3.47 -17.31 -3.31
C ASN A 112 -3.73 -17.86 -1.90
N SER A 113 -4.14 -16.98 -0.99
CA SER A 113 -4.45 -17.32 0.39
C SER A 113 -5.88 -17.87 0.54
N PRO A 114 -6.13 -18.81 1.46
CA PRO A 114 -7.49 -19.28 1.77
C PRO A 114 -8.39 -18.14 2.24
N GLN A 115 -9.65 -18.11 1.84
CA GLN A 115 -10.57 -17.00 2.12
C GLN A 115 -10.67 -16.62 3.61
N ARG A 116 -10.68 -17.60 4.51
CA ARG A 116 -10.72 -17.35 5.96
C ARG A 116 -9.47 -16.63 6.46
N MET A 117 -8.30 -16.97 5.89
CA MET A 117 -7.04 -16.29 6.19
C MET A 117 -7.04 -14.88 5.63
N CYS A 118 -7.58 -14.67 4.42
CA CYS A 118 -7.73 -13.35 3.81
C CYS A 118 -8.57 -12.42 4.69
N LEU A 119 -9.68 -12.90 5.25
CA LEU A 119 -10.52 -12.12 6.15
C LEU A 119 -9.77 -11.68 7.42
N VAL A 120 -9.01 -12.58 8.04
CA VAL A 120 -8.22 -12.25 9.23
C VAL A 120 -7.12 -11.24 8.90
N ALA A 121 -6.40 -11.43 7.79
CA ALA A 121 -5.39 -10.47 7.33
C ALA A 121 -6.02 -9.11 7.01
N ALA A 122 -7.19 -9.10 6.35
CA ALA A 122 -7.91 -7.87 6.02
C ALA A 122 -8.35 -7.10 7.26
N THR A 123 -8.84 -7.78 8.32
CA THR A 123 -9.21 -7.11 9.57
C THR A 123 -8.01 -6.48 10.26
N ILE A 124 -6.89 -7.20 10.33
CA ILE A 124 -5.64 -6.68 10.89
C ILE A 124 -5.16 -5.47 10.08
N GLY A 125 -5.10 -5.60 8.75
CA GLY A 125 -4.63 -4.53 7.87
C GLY A 125 -5.54 -3.30 7.90
N ALA A 126 -6.85 -3.48 7.92
CA ALA A 126 -7.81 -2.37 8.02
C ALA A 126 -7.60 -1.55 9.29
N ILE A 127 -7.46 -2.20 10.44
CA ILE A 127 -7.24 -1.52 11.72
C ILE A 127 -5.90 -0.78 11.71
N THR A 128 -4.83 -1.44 11.28
CA THR A 128 -3.48 -0.87 11.37
C THR A 128 -3.24 0.23 10.35
N ASP A 129 -3.78 0.11 9.13
CA ASP A 129 -3.66 1.14 8.11
C ASP A 129 -4.50 2.38 8.43
N THR A 130 -5.73 2.19 8.95
CA THR A 130 -6.55 3.31 9.41
C THR A 130 -5.86 4.06 10.53
N LEU A 131 -5.33 3.37 11.54
CA LEU A 131 -4.56 3.99 12.61
C LEU A 131 -3.34 4.75 12.09
N ARG A 132 -2.61 4.17 11.13
CA ARG A 132 -1.49 4.85 10.47
C ARG A 132 -1.92 6.17 9.85
N LEU A 133 -3.01 6.16 9.08
CA LEU A 133 -3.53 7.36 8.40
C LEU A 133 -3.98 8.43 9.39
N GLU A 134 -4.66 8.06 10.46
CA GLU A 134 -5.07 8.99 11.51
C GLU A 134 -3.85 9.61 12.24
N ILE A 135 -2.80 8.82 12.50
CA ILE A 135 -1.55 9.31 13.11
C ILE A 135 -0.84 10.30 12.17
N VAL A 136 -0.83 10.03 10.86
CA VAL A 136 -0.26 10.95 9.88
C VAL A 136 -1.06 12.24 9.79
N ASP A 137 -2.39 12.18 9.86
CA ASP A 137 -3.25 13.37 9.88
C ASP A 137 -3.03 14.23 11.15
N LEU A 138 -2.54 13.64 12.25
CA LEU A 138 -2.10 14.37 13.45
C LEU A 138 -0.75 15.07 13.30
N GLY A 139 -0.12 14.99 12.12
CA GLY A 139 1.14 15.66 11.82
C GLY A 139 2.40 14.82 12.01
N VAL A 140 2.27 13.52 12.24
CA VAL A 140 3.42 12.61 12.29
C VAL A 140 3.90 12.32 10.87
N PRO A 141 5.24 12.30 10.61
CA PRO A 141 5.77 11.95 9.31
C PRO A 141 5.25 10.60 8.81
N ALA A 142 4.97 10.49 7.51
CA ALA A 142 4.36 9.31 6.91
C ALA A 142 5.18 8.03 7.12
N GLU A 143 6.51 8.15 7.15
CA GLU A 143 7.45 7.05 7.40
C GLU A 143 7.33 6.51 8.83
N ALA A 144 7.22 7.42 9.81
CA ALA A 144 7.00 7.05 11.20
C ALA A 144 5.61 6.41 11.39
N GLY A 145 4.59 6.95 10.72
CA GLY A 145 3.26 6.35 10.66
C GLY A 145 3.28 4.93 10.08
N ALA A 146 3.99 4.72 8.97
CA ALA A 146 4.13 3.41 8.34
C ALA A 146 4.87 2.41 9.26
N PHE A 147 5.92 2.86 9.96
CA PHE A 147 6.63 2.03 10.95
C PHE A 147 5.69 1.59 12.09
N ILE A 148 4.94 2.52 12.68
CA ILE A 148 3.98 2.23 13.76
C ILE A 148 2.90 1.27 13.27
N GLY A 149 2.33 1.51 12.08
CA GLY A 149 1.32 0.65 11.47
C GLY A 149 1.83 -0.77 11.24
N ALA A 150 3.02 -0.93 10.67
CA ALA A 150 3.64 -2.22 10.43
C ALA A 150 3.97 -2.96 11.73
N PHE A 151 4.46 -2.25 12.75
CA PHE A 151 4.73 -2.80 14.08
C PHE A 151 3.44 -3.33 14.73
N LEU A 152 2.35 -2.55 14.69
CA LEU A 152 1.04 -2.96 15.20
C LEU A 152 0.48 -4.16 14.43
N ALA A 153 0.64 -4.21 13.10
CA ALA A 153 0.24 -5.38 12.30
C ALA A 153 0.97 -6.65 12.75
N GLY A 154 2.27 -6.55 13.02
CA GLY A 154 3.07 -7.65 13.57
C GLY A 154 2.62 -8.10 14.96
N LEU A 155 2.30 -7.14 15.85
CA LEU A 155 1.76 -7.43 17.19
C LEU A 155 0.39 -8.10 17.12
N LEU A 156 -0.55 -7.58 16.32
CA LEU A 156 -1.89 -8.14 16.16
C LEU A 156 -1.85 -9.55 15.57
N ALA A 157 -1.02 -9.79 14.55
CA ALA A 157 -0.84 -11.14 14.00
C ALA A 157 -0.22 -12.11 15.03
N SER A 158 0.68 -11.62 15.88
CA SER A 158 1.26 -12.40 16.98
C SER A 158 0.23 -12.70 18.07
N ALA A 159 -0.57 -11.70 18.44
CA ALA A 159 -1.67 -11.84 19.39
C ALA A 159 -2.72 -12.84 18.89
N TRP A 160 -3.11 -12.75 17.61
CA TRP A 160 -4.01 -13.70 16.96
C TRP A 160 -3.51 -15.13 17.10
N ARG A 161 -2.26 -15.37 16.75
CA ARG A 161 -1.65 -16.70 16.85
C ARG A 161 -1.54 -17.18 18.30
N SER A 162 -1.27 -16.27 19.22
CA SER A 162 -1.27 -16.58 20.66
C SER A 162 -2.66 -16.98 21.16
N ALA A 163 -3.70 -16.25 20.74
CA ALA A 163 -5.09 -16.55 21.09
C ALA A 163 -5.53 -17.95 20.59
N VAL A 164 -5.13 -18.32 19.37
CA VAL A 164 -5.37 -19.70 18.87
C VAL A 164 -4.60 -20.74 19.70
N ARG A 165 -3.35 -20.46 20.07
CA ARG A 165 -2.52 -21.38 20.88
C ARG A 165 -3.09 -21.59 22.28
N HIS A 166 -3.66 -20.57 22.88
CA HIS A 166 -4.29 -20.65 24.21
C HIS A 166 -5.72 -21.15 24.19
N GLY A 167 -6.23 -21.60 23.01
CA GLY A 167 -7.57 -22.18 22.89
C GLY A 167 -8.72 -21.16 22.90
N LEU A 168 -8.41 -19.84 22.85
CA LEU A 168 -9.41 -18.78 22.77
C LEU A 168 -10.11 -18.75 21.39
N LEU A 169 -9.40 -19.22 20.35
CA LEU A 169 -9.89 -19.30 18.98
C LEU A 169 -9.75 -20.75 18.47
N ALA A 170 -10.60 -21.10 17.51
CA ALA A 170 -10.61 -22.45 16.94
C ALA A 170 -9.24 -22.83 16.33
N PRO A 171 -8.76 -24.07 16.51
CA PRO A 171 -7.42 -24.51 16.06
C PRO A 171 -7.20 -24.34 14.54
N HIS A 172 -8.25 -24.44 13.73
CA HIS A 172 -8.18 -24.28 12.28
C HIS A 172 -7.91 -22.84 11.82
N LEU A 173 -7.92 -21.85 12.73
CA LEU A 173 -7.58 -20.45 12.48
C LEU A 173 -6.12 -20.11 12.79
N GLY A 174 -5.29 -21.12 13.08
CA GLY A 174 -3.88 -20.99 13.42
C GLY A 174 -2.97 -20.72 12.21
N TYR A 175 -3.16 -19.60 11.53
CA TYR A 175 -2.39 -19.23 10.34
C TYR A 175 -0.95 -18.81 10.68
N PRO A 176 0.02 -18.99 9.74
CA PRO A 176 1.37 -18.46 9.90
C PRO A 176 1.36 -16.93 10.02
N ARG A 177 2.21 -16.38 10.91
CA ARG A 177 2.26 -14.91 11.13
C ARG A 177 2.54 -14.16 9.84
N ILE A 178 3.48 -14.65 9.02
CA ILE A 178 3.88 -14.01 7.77
C ILE A 178 2.70 -13.84 6.80
N CYS A 179 1.80 -14.81 6.77
CA CYS A 179 0.61 -14.77 5.89
C CYS A 179 -0.45 -13.75 6.37
N LEU A 180 -0.39 -13.33 7.62
CA LEU A 180 -1.26 -12.29 8.17
C LEU A 180 -0.59 -10.92 8.09
N THR A 181 0.72 -10.83 8.38
CA THR A 181 1.43 -9.55 8.43
C THR A 181 1.76 -9.00 7.05
N VAL A 182 2.22 -9.83 6.10
CA VAL A 182 2.68 -9.33 4.81
C VAL A 182 1.57 -8.65 4.01
N PRO A 183 0.37 -9.23 3.82
CA PRO A 183 -0.72 -8.53 3.14
C PRO A 183 -1.13 -7.23 3.84
N SER A 184 -1.13 -7.23 5.18
CA SER A 184 -1.48 -6.05 5.97
C SER A 184 -0.47 -4.91 5.84
N ILE A 185 0.81 -5.21 5.64
CA ILE A 185 1.87 -4.21 5.50
C ILE A 185 2.02 -3.75 4.04
N VAL A 186 1.71 -4.60 3.06
CA VAL A 186 1.85 -4.26 1.62
C VAL A 186 1.08 -2.99 1.26
N ILE A 187 -0.11 -2.77 1.85
CA ILE A 187 -0.90 -1.57 1.60
C ILE A 187 -0.22 -0.29 2.13
N MET A 188 0.71 -0.42 3.10
CA MET A 188 1.43 0.69 3.70
C MET A 188 2.73 1.03 2.96
N VAL A 189 3.08 0.29 1.90
CA VAL A 189 4.27 0.58 1.09
C VAL A 189 4.12 1.96 0.46
N PRO A 190 5.14 2.84 0.57
CA PRO A 190 5.05 4.25 0.16
C PRO A 190 5.15 4.43 -1.37
N GLY A 191 4.29 3.70 -2.11
CA GLY A 191 4.31 3.72 -3.57
C GLY A 191 4.00 5.09 -4.17
N LEU A 192 3.07 5.83 -3.55
CA LEU A 192 2.73 7.19 -3.98
C LEU A 192 3.94 8.13 -3.92
N TYR A 193 4.70 8.10 -2.81
CA TYR A 193 5.89 8.92 -2.66
C TYR A 193 7.00 8.55 -3.65
N MET A 194 7.16 7.25 -3.95
CA MET A 194 8.09 6.80 -4.99
C MET A 194 7.71 7.34 -6.37
N TYR A 195 6.43 7.34 -6.70
CA TYR A 195 5.93 7.93 -7.95
C TYR A 195 6.14 9.44 -7.99
N GLN A 196 5.79 10.16 -6.92
CA GLN A 196 5.98 11.61 -6.83
C GLN A 196 7.46 12.00 -6.94
N ALA A 197 8.35 11.28 -6.24
CA ALA A 197 9.79 11.51 -6.32
C ALA A 197 10.30 11.40 -7.76
N MET A 198 9.88 10.37 -8.51
CA MET A 198 10.28 10.21 -9.92
C MET A 198 9.67 11.28 -10.83
N PHE A 199 8.44 11.70 -10.54
CA PHE A 199 7.80 12.78 -11.29
C PHE A 199 8.56 14.11 -11.14
N HIS A 200 8.93 14.47 -9.90
CA HIS A 200 9.73 15.69 -9.63
C HIS A 200 11.15 15.60 -10.20
N LEU A 201 11.78 14.43 -10.13
CA LEU A 201 13.06 14.19 -10.79
C LEU A 201 12.97 14.38 -12.31
N GLY A 202 11.90 13.89 -12.92
CA GLY A 202 11.65 14.05 -14.35
C GLY A 202 11.44 15.51 -14.80
N GLN A 203 10.94 16.34 -13.90
CA GLN A 203 10.81 17.79 -14.09
C GLN A 203 12.07 18.59 -13.73
N PHE A 204 13.16 17.93 -13.35
CA PHE A 204 14.38 18.54 -12.80
C PHE A 204 14.16 19.37 -11.51
N ASP A 205 13.04 19.12 -10.82
CA ASP A 205 12.75 19.73 -9.52
C ASP A 205 13.30 18.85 -8.40
N THR A 206 14.62 18.98 -8.16
CA THR A 206 15.35 18.16 -7.20
C THR A 206 15.00 18.48 -5.74
N LEU A 207 14.44 19.66 -5.45
CA LEU A 207 14.05 20.05 -4.08
C LEU A 207 12.82 19.31 -3.59
N ASN A 208 11.87 19.01 -4.47
CA ASN A 208 10.66 18.28 -4.13
C ASN A 208 10.75 16.77 -4.41
N ALA A 209 11.87 16.31 -4.98
CA ALA A 209 12.12 14.89 -5.24
C ALA A 209 12.69 14.13 -4.04
N VAL A 210 13.22 14.83 -3.04
CA VAL A 210 13.79 14.31 -1.79
C VAL A 210 12.80 14.46 -0.67
#